data_308acda9b15bb1ce0045630fa1509c49
#
_entry.id   308acda9b15bb1ce0045630fa1509c49
#
_cell.length_a   1.000
_cell.length_b   1.000
_cell.length_c   1.000
_cell.angle_alpha   90.00
_cell.angle_beta   90.00
_cell.angle_gamma   90.00
#
_symmetry.space_group_name_H-M   'P 1'
#
loop_
_entity.id
_entity.type
_entity.pdbx_description
1 polymer ?
#
loop_
_entity_poly.entity_id
_entity_poly.type
_entity_poly.pdbx_seq_one_letter_code
_entity_poly.pdbx_strand_id
1 'polypeptide(L)'
;MKILVFNGSPKRENSDTLHITHAFLDGMQEAAPQEIQTIHVTDRRIAFCRGCFACKHNDGRCVIDDEMREILEQMLSADLLLFSFPLHSYGMPAGLKNLVDRMLPPCPPWP
;
A
#
# COMPACT_ATOMS: atom_id res chain seq x y z
N MET A 1 6.22 16.57 3.76
CA MET A 1 5.74 15.32 4.39
C MET A 1 6.14 14.14 3.52
N LYS A 2 6.20 12.99 4.10
CA LYS A 2 6.56 11.77 3.40
C LYS A 2 5.29 11.05 2.95
N ILE A 3 5.09 10.96 1.64
CA ILE A 3 3.87 10.41 1.02
C ILE A 3 4.21 9.09 0.34
N LEU A 4 3.51 8.02 0.73
CA LEU A 4 3.63 6.72 0.10
C LEU A 4 2.38 6.45 -0.72
N VAL A 5 2.55 6.31 -2.04
CA VAL A 5 1.47 6.08 -2.99
C VAL A 5 1.44 4.60 -3.37
N PHE A 6 0.27 3.98 -3.23
CA PHE A 6 0.05 2.62 -3.70
C PHE A 6 -0.77 2.68 -4.98
N ASN A 7 -0.15 2.31 -6.11
CA ASN A 7 -0.87 2.17 -7.36
C ASN A 7 -1.34 0.73 -7.52
N GLY A 8 -2.65 0.53 -7.43
CA GLY A 8 -3.26 -0.79 -7.56
C GLY A 8 -3.65 -1.18 -8.98
N SER A 9 -3.41 -0.30 -9.96
CA SER A 9 -3.74 -0.62 -11.35
C SER A 9 -2.70 -1.54 -11.99
N PRO A 10 -3.13 -2.61 -12.68
CA PRO A 10 -2.20 -3.45 -13.44
C PRO A 10 -1.59 -2.73 -14.65
N LYS A 11 -2.12 -1.58 -15.05
CA LYS A 11 -1.55 -0.75 -16.11
C LYS A 11 -0.32 0.03 -15.67
N ARG A 12 0.02 0.00 -14.39
CA ARG A 12 1.18 0.69 -13.82
C ARG A 12 1.15 2.19 -14.13
N GLU A 13 2.21 2.72 -14.74
CA GLU A 13 2.33 4.14 -15.03
C GLU A 13 1.34 4.64 -16.08
N ASN A 14 0.76 3.73 -16.87
CA ASN A 14 -0.23 4.06 -17.89
C ASN A 14 -1.66 4.09 -17.33
N SER A 15 -1.82 4.01 -16.03
CA SER A 15 -3.12 4.06 -15.37
C SER A 15 -3.73 5.46 -15.43
N ASP A 16 -4.98 5.56 -15.86
CA ASP A 16 -5.70 6.83 -15.87
C ASP A 16 -5.91 7.36 -14.43
N THR A 17 -6.17 6.46 -13.47
CA THR A 17 -6.31 6.87 -12.08
C THR A 17 -5.01 7.42 -11.52
N LEU A 18 -3.87 6.89 -11.95
CA LEU A 18 -2.57 7.41 -11.52
C LEU A 18 -2.32 8.81 -12.08
N HIS A 19 -2.78 9.11 -13.28
CA HIS A 19 -2.67 10.45 -13.85
C HIS A 19 -3.41 11.48 -12.99
N ILE A 20 -4.60 11.13 -12.51
CA ILE A 20 -5.36 11.98 -11.57
C ILE A 20 -4.61 12.14 -10.25
N THR A 21 -4.04 11.06 -9.76
CA THR A 21 -3.24 11.05 -8.53
C THR A 21 -2.03 11.97 -8.67
N HIS A 22 -1.34 11.94 -9.82
CA HIS A 22 -0.20 12.82 -10.07
C HIS A 22 -0.63 14.29 -10.07
N ALA A 23 -1.79 14.63 -10.63
CA ALA A 23 -2.30 15.99 -10.58
C ALA A 23 -2.53 16.46 -9.14
N PHE A 24 -3.07 15.60 -8.29
CA PHE A 24 -3.24 15.88 -6.86
C PHE A 24 -1.89 16.10 -6.17
N LEU A 25 -0.91 15.23 -6.45
CA LEU A 25 0.42 15.32 -5.85
C LEU A 25 1.16 16.58 -6.32
N ASP A 26 1.00 16.97 -7.58
CA ASP A 26 1.58 18.22 -8.11
C ASP A 26 1.05 19.42 -7.35
N GLY A 27 -0.25 19.42 -7.04
CA GLY A 27 -0.84 20.47 -6.23
C GLY A 27 -0.26 20.54 -4.82
N MET A 28 0.00 19.37 -4.21
CA MET A 28 0.67 19.33 -2.91
C MET A 28 2.09 19.86 -2.98
N GLN A 29 2.84 19.54 -4.05
CA GLN A 29 4.20 20.03 -4.24
C GLN A 29 4.25 21.55 -4.42
N GLU A 30 3.23 22.12 -5.05
CA GLU A 30 3.14 23.58 -5.18
C GLU A 30 2.97 24.27 -3.84
N ALA A 31 2.25 23.65 -2.91
CA ALA A 31 2.02 24.20 -1.58
C ALA A 31 3.27 24.12 -0.70
N ALA A 32 3.98 23.00 -0.74
CA ALA A 32 5.20 22.76 0.04
C ALA A 32 5.92 21.53 -0.53
N PRO A 33 7.26 21.46 -0.42
CA PRO A 33 8.00 20.29 -0.88
C PRO A 33 7.53 19.00 -0.20
N GLN A 34 7.35 17.93 -0.98
CA GLN A 34 6.91 16.63 -0.50
C GLN A 34 7.90 15.56 -0.95
N GLU A 35 8.12 14.56 -0.09
CA GLU A 35 8.87 13.37 -0.45
C GLU A 35 7.87 12.30 -0.87
N ILE A 36 7.86 11.94 -2.17
CA ILE A 36 6.85 11.04 -2.74
C ILE A 36 7.52 9.77 -3.22
N GLN A 37 6.98 8.63 -2.78
CA GLN A 37 7.39 7.32 -3.25
C GLN A 37 6.14 6.58 -3.74
N THR A 38 6.24 5.95 -4.93
CA THR A 38 5.14 5.18 -5.52
C THR A 38 5.51 3.70 -5.55
N ILE A 39 4.58 2.86 -5.09
CA ILE A 39 4.68 1.41 -5.18
C ILE A 39 3.62 0.92 -6.16
N HIS A 40 4.07 0.27 -7.24
CA HIS A 40 3.19 -0.44 -8.16
C HIS A 40 2.93 -1.83 -7.57
N VAL A 41 1.75 -2.02 -7.00
CA VAL A 41 1.42 -3.23 -6.23
C VAL A 41 1.57 -4.50 -7.06
N THR A 42 1.23 -4.43 -8.36
CA THR A 42 1.33 -5.60 -9.25
C THR A 42 2.77 -6.01 -9.55
N ASP A 43 3.75 -5.16 -9.28
CA ASP A 43 5.16 -5.47 -9.49
C ASP A 43 5.81 -6.13 -8.26
N ARG A 44 5.07 -6.18 -7.16
CA ARG A 44 5.62 -6.68 -5.89
C ARG A 44 5.13 -8.09 -5.59
N ARG A 45 6.01 -8.86 -4.98
CA ARG A 45 5.69 -10.24 -4.58
C ARG A 45 5.07 -10.21 -3.19
N ILE A 46 3.75 -10.31 -3.14
CA ILE A 46 2.97 -10.27 -1.91
C ILE A 46 2.09 -11.52 -1.87
N ALA A 47 2.39 -12.44 -0.97
CA ALA A 47 1.58 -13.64 -0.78
C ALA A 47 0.26 -13.31 -0.10
N PHE A 48 -0.74 -14.17 -0.28
CA PHE A 48 -2.03 -13.99 0.37
C PHE A 48 -1.91 -14.19 1.89
N CYS A 49 -2.63 -13.37 2.65
CA CYS A 49 -2.75 -13.59 4.10
C CYS A 49 -3.48 -14.90 4.36
N ARG A 50 -2.91 -15.73 5.23
CA ARG A 50 -3.48 -17.04 5.57
C ARG A 50 -4.49 -16.97 6.73
N GLY A 51 -4.67 -15.80 7.34
CA GLY A 51 -5.58 -15.65 8.47
C GLY A 51 -5.16 -16.40 9.72
N CYS A 52 -3.88 -16.70 9.86
CA CYS A 52 -3.37 -17.50 10.98
C CYS A 52 -3.19 -16.73 12.28
N PHE A 53 -3.23 -15.39 12.24
CA PHE A 53 -3.01 -14.50 13.38
C PHE A 53 -1.68 -14.69 14.11
N ALA A 54 -0.73 -15.40 13.49
CA ALA A 54 0.60 -15.56 14.07
C ALA A 54 1.31 -14.22 14.31
N CYS A 55 1.02 -13.20 13.51
CA CYS A 55 1.57 -11.85 13.70
C CYS A 55 1.20 -11.25 15.06
N LYS A 56 0.08 -11.65 15.65
CA LYS A 56 -0.36 -11.15 16.96
C LYS A 56 0.45 -11.76 18.11
N HIS A 57 1.20 -12.82 17.84
CA HIS A 57 2.06 -13.50 18.80
C HIS A 57 3.54 -13.44 18.40
N ASN A 58 3.88 -12.60 17.42
CA ASN A 58 5.23 -12.48 16.87
C ASN A 58 5.67 -11.02 16.80
N ASP A 59 5.39 -10.25 17.84
CA ASP A 59 5.75 -8.84 17.96
C ASP A 59 5.24 -7.98 16.79
N GLY A 60 4.07 -8.29 16.27
CA GLY A 60 3.47 -7.55 15.16
C GLY A 60 4.15 -7.82 13.83
N ARG A 61 4.77 -8.97 13.66
CA ARG A 61 5.45 -9.34 12.41
C ARG A 61 4.80 -10.55 11.78
N CYS A 62 4.59 -10.49 10.47
CA CYS A 62 4.08 -11.62 9.72
C CYS A 62 5.16 -12.71 9.60
N VAL A 63 4.72 -13.99 9.65
CA VAL A 63 5.63 -15.13 9.48
C VAL A 63 5.99 -15.36 8.01
N ILE A 64 5.26 -14.75 7.07
CA ILE A 64 5.56 -14.87 5.65
C ILE A 64 6.71 -13.92 5.30
N ASP A 65 7.78 -14.48 4.72
CA ASP A 65 8.96 -13.72 4.33
C ASP A 65 8.85 -13.34 2.85
N ASP A 66 8.30 -12.17 2.57
CA ASP A 66 8.17 -11.61 1.23
C ASP A 66 8.32 -10.10 1.24
N GLU A 67 8.05 -9.44 0.09
CA GLU A 67 8.24 -8.00 -0.04
C GLU A 67 7.30 -7.17 0.85
N MET A 68 6.24 -7.77 1.38
CA MET A 68 5.31 -7.04 2.25
C MET A 68 5.98 -6.58 3.54
N ARG A 69 7.00 -7.27 4.02
CA ARG A 69 7.74 -6.86 5.22
C ARG A 69 8.36 -5.47 5.02
N GLU A 70 9.04 -5.27 3.90
CA GLU A 70 9.63 -3.98 3.55
C GLU A 70 8.56 -2.90 3.34
N ILE A 71 7.47 -3.27 2.66
CA ILE A 71 6.36 -2.34 2.41
C ILE A 71 5.75 -1.85 3.73
N LEU A 72 5.56 -2.74 4.70
CA LEU A 72 5.03 -2.36 6.01
C LEU A 72 5.95 -1.37 6.72
N GLU A 73 7.27 -1.57 6.65
CA GLU A 73 8.22 -0.64 7.23
C GLU A 73 8.10 0.74 6.60
N GLN A 74 7.97 0.80 5.28
CA GLN A 74 7.78 2.06 4.56
C GLN A 74 6.46 2.74 4.95
N MET A 75 5.38 1.96 5.11
CA MET A 75 4.09 2.48 5.54
C MET A 75 4.16 3.12 6.92
N LEU A 76 4.82 2.46 7.85
CA LEU A 76 4.91 2.95 9.22
C LEU A 76 5.76 4.23 9.33
N SER A 77 6.66 4.46 8.38
CA SER A 77 7.49 5.67 8.34
C SER A 77 6.87 6.80 7.52
N ALA A 78 5.78 6.55 6.81
CA ALA A 78 5.12 7.57 5.99
C ALA A 78 4.19 8.46 6.82
N ASP A 79 4.04 9.69 6.37
CA ASP A 79 3.09 10.63 6.98
C ASP A 79 1.70 10.51 6.36
N LEU A 80 1.63 10.10 5.09
CA LEU A 80 0.38 9.95 4.35
C LEU A 80 0.46 8.73 3.45
N LEU A 81 -0.59 7.92 3.48
CA LEU A 81 -0.77 6.80 2.56
C LEU A 81 -1.84 7.19 1.53
N LEU A 82 -1.51 7.07 0.25
CA LEU A 82 -2.42 7.40 -0.83
C LEU A 82 -2.65 6.18 -1.70
N PHE A 83 -3.91 5.76 -1.84
CA PHE A 83 -4.29 4.59 -2.63
C PHE A 83 -4.92 5.06 -3.94
N SER A 84 -4.31 4.66 -5.06
CA SER A 84 -4.76 5.00 -6.41
C SER A 84 -5.10 3.72 -7.15
N PHE A 85 -6.37 3.53 -7.55
CA PHE A 85 -6.78 2.30 -8.21
C PHE A 85 -8.05 2.49 -9.02
N PRO A 86 -8.22 1.71 -10.11
CA PRO A 86 -9.49 1.65 -10.82
C PRO A 86 -10.45 0.70 -10.09
N LEU A 87 -11.75 0.84 -10.35
CA LEU A 87 -12.73 -0.12 -9.86
C LEU A 87 -12.66 -1.40 -10.69
N HIS A 88 -12.55 -2.54 -10.00
CA HIS A 88 -12.66 -3.86 -10.59
C HIS A 88 -13.81 -4.58 -9.90
N SER A 89 -14.86 -4.94 -10.66
CA SER A 89 -16.04 -5.63 -10.13
C SER A 89 -16.58 -4.96 -8.85
N TYR A 90 -16.78 -3.63 -8.93
CA TYR A 90 -17.35 -2.80 -7.86
C TYR A 90 -16.46 -2.63 -6.62
N GLY A 91 -15.19 -3.00 -6.71
CA GLY A 91 -14.27 -2.85 -5.59
C GLY A 91 -12.86 -2.54 -6.04
N MET A 92 -11.92 -2.65 -5.11
CA MET A 92 -10.53 -2.47 -5.45
C MET A 92 -9.98 -3.69 -6.20
N PRO A 93 -8.96 -3.52 -7.04
CA PRO A 93 -8.32 -4.66 -7.70
C PRO A 93 -7.80 -5.68 -6.70
N ALA A 94 -7.83 -6.96 -7.07
CA ALA A 94 -7.45 -8.05 -6.18
C ALA A 94 -6.04 -7.90 -5.61
N GLY A 95 -5.09 -7.44 -6.43
CA GLY A 95 -3.70 -7.24 -5.97
C GLY A 95 -3.61 -6.20 -4.85
N LEU A 96 -4.40 -5.12 -4.94
CA LEU A 96 -4.42 -4.10 -3.90
C LEU A 96 -5.11 -4.64 -2.63
N LYS A 97 -6.21 -5.38 -2.78
CA LYS A 97 -6.88 -5.99 -1.63
C LYS A 97 -5.96 -6.96 -0.91
N ASN A 98 -5.14 -7.69 -1.65
CA ASN A 98 -4.14 -8.57 -1.09
C ASN A 98 -3.14 -7.81 -0.21
N LEU A 99 -2.68 -6.64 -0.67
CA LEU A 99 -1.81 -5.79 0.13
C LEU A 99 -2.53 -5.34 1.40
N VAL A 100 -3.79 -4.92 1.27
CA VAL A 100 -4.60 -4.47 2.43
C VAL A 100 -4.75 -5.57 3.45
N ASP A 101 -5.02 -6.82 3.01
CA ASP A 101 -5.13 -7.96 3.92
C ASP A 101 -3.83 -8.21 4.69
N ARG A 102 -2.69 -7.86 4.11
CA ARG A 102 -1.38 -8.05 4.72
C ARG A 102 -0.95 -6.88 5.60
N MET A 103 -1.82 -5.90 5.82
CA MET A 103 -1.57 -4.76 6.72
C MET A 103 -1.92 -5.06 8.18
N LEU A 104 -2.38 -6.27 8.47
CA LEU A 104 -2.80 -6.68 9.82
C LEU A 104 -1.68 -6.68 10.87
N PRO A 105 -0.43 -7.09 10.58
CA PRO A 105 0.60 -7.29 11.60
C PRO A 105 0.84 -6.10 12.54
N PRO A 106 0.97 -4.85 12.07
CA PRO A 106 1.22 -3.73 12.99
C PRO A 106 0.00 -3.28 13.77
N CYS A 107 -1.19 -3.79 13.47
CA CYS A 107 -2.40 -3.39 14.19
C CYS A 107 -2.38 -3.96 15.61
N PRO A 108 -2.85 -3.20 16.61
CA PRO A 108 -2.89 -3.71 17.98
C PRO A 108 -3.71 -5.00 18.07
N PRO A 109 -3.38 -5.89 19.00
CA PRO A 109 -4.21 -7.08 19.22
C PRO A 109 -5.58 -6.66 19.74
N TRP A 110 -6.59 -7.39 19.33
CA TRP A 110 -7.95 -7.19 19.82
C TRP A 110 -8.01 -7.60 21.31
N PRO A 111 -8.72 -6.85 22.12
CA PRO A 111 -8.90 -7.21 23.51
C PRO A 111 -9.62 -8.54 23.69
#